data_98e3a3f017e056435de164709fd74440
#
_entry.id   98e3a3f017e056435de164709fd74440
#
_cell.length_a   1.000
_cell.length_b   1.000
_cell.length_c   1.000
_cell.angle_alpha   90.00
_cell.angle_beta   90.00
_cell.angle_gamma   90.00
#
_symmetry.space_group_name_H-M   'P 1'
#
loop_
_entity.id
_entity.type
_entity.pdbx_description
1 polymer ?
#
loop_
_entity_poly.entity_id
_entity_poly.type
_entity_poly.pdbx_seq_one_letter_code
_entity_poly.pdbx_strand_id
1 'polypeptide(L)'
;MPSPPGLSQRPSPAHFGFLTLRQFSMIAFTNAIEPLRMANHLSRESIYRWSVYSVDGAPVAASNGLTVAQTERLDESNLPDILLVCGGIDVQHVVDDALLQLLRRIARKRIVIGALCTGSYALAKAGLLDGYRCAIHWENLSALRETFPRTVFTPDLFVVDRDRYTCTGGIAPLDLMLHLIAPRIGKTLTAGISDQFIVERVRDGKDRQRIPLPARLGGYHKSLTQAAALMEANIEEPLSLEELAQMTEVSQRQLQRLFRRNLGVTPAQYYVNMRLRRARELLLQTDMPIMNITVACGFRSPCHFSKSYRSVFGHSPSHERRDPGPGESGGRLLGPTGMSENH
;
A
#
# COMPACT_ATOMS: atom_id res chain seq x y z
N MET A 1 30.64 21.36 -50.80
CA MET A 1 30.65 20.30 -49.76
C MET A 1 29.26 20.15 -49.23
N PRO A 2 28.58 19.02 -49.34
CA PRO A 2 27.27 18.83 -48.74
C PRO A 2 27.41 18.68 -47.24
N SER A 3 26.51 19.33 -46.50
CA SER A 3 26.38 19.24 -45.04
C SER A 3 26.14 17.78 -44.62
N PRO A 4 26.66 17.35 -43.46
CA PRO A 4 26.45 15.97 -43.00
C PRO A 4 24.96 15.74 -42.69
N PRO A 5 24.43 14.51 -42.99
CA PRO A 5 23.03 14.21 -42.74
C PRO A 5 22.72 14.10 -41.25
N GLY A 6 21.67 14.81 -40.85
CA GLY A 6 20.77 14.49 -39.78
C GLY A 6 21.37 14.15 -38.41
N LEU A 7 21.54 15.16 -37.56
CA LEU A 7 21.35 14.98 -36.14
C LEU A 7 19.92 14.41 -35.95
N SER A 8 19.78 13.09 -35.80
CA SER A 8 18.54 12.48 -35.38
C SER A 8 18.14 13.14 -34.05
N GLN A 9 17.02 13.85 -34.03
CA GLN A 9 16.49 14.41 -32.82
C GLN A 9 16.31 13.27 -31.82
N ARG A 10 17.14 13.24 -30.79
CA ARG A 10 16.95 12.30 -29.68
C ARG A 10 15.55 12.53 -29.15
N PRO A 11 14.77 11.48 -28.87
CA PRO A 11 13.45 11.66 -28.30
C PRO A 11 13.56 12.47 -27.01
N SER A 12 12.66 13.44 -26.82
CA SER A 12 12.63 14.24 -25.61
C SER A 12 12.61 13.36 -24.36
N PRO A 13 13.24 13.78 -23.26
CA PRO A 13 13.17 13.04 -22.01
C PRO A 13 11.72 12.82 -21.59
N ALA A 14 11.34 11.60 -21.23
CA ALA A 14 10.01 11.34 -20.69
C ALA A 14 9.87 12.03 -19.33
N HIS A 15 8.75 12.72 -19.13
CA HIS A 15 8.50 13.54 -17.97
C HIS A 15 7.57 12.85 -16.99
N PHE A 16 8.08 12.55 -15.79
CA PHE A 16 7.31 12.04 -14.67
C PHE A 16 6.96 13.16 -13.71
N GLY A 17 5.70 13.25 -13.30
CA GLY A 17 5.23 14.16 -12.27
C GLY A 17 4.83 13.40 -11.01
N PHE A 18 5.21 13.93 -9.86
CA PHE A 18 4.87 13.37 -8.55
C PHE A 18 4.07 14.40 -7.76
N LEU A 19 2.76 14.20 -7.64
CA LEU A 19 1.89 15.05 -6.83
C LEU A 19 1.87 14.51 -5.39
N THR A 20 2.59 15.18 -4.50
CA THR A 20 2.67 14.79 -3.09
C THR A 20 1.48 15.33 -2.31
N LEU A 21 0.76 14.44 -1.63
CA LEU A 21 -0.29 14.80 -0.68
C LEU A 21 0.29 14.93 0.74
N ARG A 22 -0.35 15.69 1.62
CA ARG A 22 0.09 15.77 3.01
C ARG A 22 0.21 14.37 3.62
N GLN A 23 1.22 14.14 4.47
CA GLN A 23 1.51 12.84 5.08
C GLN A 23 1.82 11.72 4.05
N PHE A 24 2.30 12.07 2.86
CA PHE A 24 2.69 11.07 1.87
C PHE A 24 3.80 10.13 2.37
N SER A 25 3.87 8.95 1.79
CA SER A 25 4.91 7.97 2.11
C SER A 25 6.23 8.34 1.44
N MET A 26 7.21 8.85 2.21
CA MET A 26 8.54 9.22 1.70
C MET A 26 9.24 8.04 1.04
N ILE A 27 9.20 6.86 1.65
CA ILE A 27 9.83 5.67 1.06
C ILE A 27 9.22 5.29 -0.29
N ALA A 28 7.90 5.39 -0.44
CA ALA A 28 7.25 5.10 -1.71
C ALA A 28 7.61 6.13 -2.80
N PHE A 29 7.65 7.39 -2.42
CA PHE A 29 8.02 8.50 -3.29
C PHE A 29 9.49 8.40 -3.77
N THR A 30 10.44 8.20 -2.86
CA THR A 30 11.86 8.09 -3.22
C THR A 30 12.15 6.86 -4.06
N ASN A 31 11.52 5.72 -3.76
CA ASN A 31 11.64 4.50 -4.58
C ASN A 31 11.05 4.66 -5.98
N ALA A 32 10.20 5.65 -6.22
CA ALA A 32 9.73 5.94 -7.57
C ALA A 32 10.63 6.93 -8.33
N ILE A 33 11.28 7.86 -7.66
CA ILE A 33 12.17 8.84 -8.31
C ILE A 33 13.56 8.25 -8.61
N GLU A 34 14.14 7.54 -7.67
CA GLU A 34 15.52 7.07 -7.75
C GLU A 34 15.83 6.19 -8.99
N PRO A 35 14.93 5.30 -9.47
CA PRO A 35 15.17 4.58 -10.72
C PRO A 35 15.34 5.49 -11.94
N LEU A 36 14.62 6.60 -12.02
CA LEU A 36 14.74 7.58 -13.10
C LEU A 36 16.10 8.28 -13.05
N ARG A 37 16.49 8.72 -11.85
CA ARG A 37 17.80 9.34 -11.61
C ARG A 37 18.93 8.38 -11.95
N MET A 38 18.82 7.13 -11.52
CA MET A 38 19.87 6.12 -11.78
C MET A 38 19.96 5.73 -13.25
N ALA A 39 18.82 5.69 -13.96
CA ALA A 39 18.81 5.46 -15.40
C ALA A 39 19.58 6.55 -16.15
N ASN A 40 19.36 7.82 -15.80
CA ASN A 40 20.12 8.94 -16.37
C ASN A 40 21.61 8.87 -16.00
N HIS A 41 21.93 8.50 -14.75
CA HIS A 41 23.31 8.42 -14.28
C HIS A 41 24.10 7.34 -15.01
N LEU A 42 23.56 6.13 -15.13
CA LEU A 42 24.26 5.00 -15.77
C LEU A 42 24.33 5.15 -17.29
N SER A 43 23.30 5.71 -17.93
CA SER A 43 23.31 5.95 -19.37
C SER A 43 24.16 7.16 -19.76
N ARG A 44 24.47 8.06 -18.82
CA ARG A 44 25.07 9.37 -19.05
C ARG A 44 24.24 10.26 -19.99
N GLU A 45 22.94 10.04 -20.02
CA GLU A 45 21.97 10.76 -20.86
C GLU A 45 20.78 11.21 -20.03
N SER A 46 20.16 12.32 -20.40
CA SER A 46 18.89 12.78 -19.80
C SER A 46 17.70 12.05 -20.45
N ILE A 47 17.55 10.75 -20.16
CA ILE A 47 16.45 9.92 -20.70
C ILE A 47 15.13 10.29 -20.04
N TYR A 48 15.16 10.65 -18.76
CA TYR A 48 14.02 11.01 -17.93
C TYR A 48 14.21 12.38 -17.28
N ARG A 49 13.12 13.11 -17.12
CA ARG A 49 13.01 14.24 -16.21
C ARG A 49 11.84 14.04 -15.27
N TRP A 50 11.88 14.68 -14.14
CA TRP A 50 10.80 14.60 -13.16
C TRP A 50 10.56 15.95 -12.48
N SER A 51 9.30 16.14 -12.07
CA SER A 51 8.87 17.29 -11.30
C SER A 51 8.08 16.83 -10.08
N VAL A 52 8.28 17.54 -8.97
CA VAL A 52 7.52 17.33 -7.75
C VAL A 52 6.51 18.44 -7.61
N TYR A 53 5.27 18.09 -7.42
CA TYR A 53 4.14 19.01 -7.31
C TYR A 53 3.47 18.89 -5.95
N SER A 54 2.86 19.98 -5.51
CA SER A 54 1.88 20.03 -4.43
C SER A 54 0.60 20.73 -4.93
N VAL A 55 -0.51 20.55 -4.20
CA VAL A 55 -1.81 21.10 -4.60
C VAL A 55 -1.81 22.62 -4.64
N ASP A 56 -1.19 23.24 -3.62
CA ASP A 56 -1.16 24.68 -3.39
C ASP A 56 0.18 25.35 -3.75
N GLY A 57 1.17 24.56 -4.14
CA GLY A 57 2.52 25.03 -4.42
C GLY A 57 3.43 25.15 -3.18
N ALA A 58 2.93 24.87 -1.99
CA ALA A 58 3.73 24.89 -0.76
C ALA A 58 4.53 23.59 -0.56
N PRO A 59 5.62 23.64 0.21
CA PRO A 59 6.33 22.43 0.64
C PRO A 59 5.42 21.47 1.43
N VAL A 60 5.53 20.18 1.20
CA VAL A 60 4.68 19.16 1.80
C VAL A 60 5.45 18.28 2.76
N ALA A 61 4.94 18.13 3.98
CA ALA A 61 5.47 17.19 4.96
C ALA A 61 5.02 15.76 4.68
N ALA A 62 5.97 14.85 4.63
CA ALA A 62 5.74 13.41 4.57
C ALA A 62 5.37 12.84 5.94
N SER A 63 4.91 11.59 5.97
CA SER A 63 4.52 10.89 7.20
C SER A 63 5.66 10.66 8.21
N ASN A 64 6.92 10.77 7.76
CA ASN A 64 8.11 10.69 8.62
C ASN A 64 8.58 12.06 9.17
N GLY A 65 7.82 13.14 8.92
CA GLY A 65 8.13 14.49 9.35
C GLY A 65 9.08 15.27 8.45
N LEU A 66 9.71 14.66 7.45
CA LEU A 66 10.55 15.37 6.49
C LEU A 66 9.69 16.13 5.48
N THR A 67 10.12 17.31 5.11
CA THR A 67 9.41 18.17 4.15
C THR A 67 10.09 18.14 2.79
N VAL A 68 9.30 17.98 1.74
CA VAL A 68 9.76 18.08 0.35
C VAL A 68 9.20 19.37 -0.27
N ALA A 69 10.09 20.17 -0.82
CA ALA A 69 9.73 21.33 -1.63
C ALA A 69 9.35 20.87 -3.04
N GLN A 70 8.35 21.50 -3.63
CA GLN A 70 8.05 21.29 -5.03
C GLN A 70 9.16 21.82 -5.94
N THR A 71 9.36 21.21 -7.07
CA THR A 71 10.29 21.67 -8.11
C THR A 71 9.60 22.57 -9.13
N GLU A 72 8.31 22.33 -9.37
CA GLU A 72 7.48 23.09 -10.29
C GLU A 72 6.03 23.18 -9.77
N ARG A 73 5.33 24.22 -10.18
CA ARG A 73 3.88 24.30 -9.99
C ARG A 73 3.18 23.40 -10.99
N LEU A 74 2.17 22.66 -10.53
CA LEU A 74 1.33 21.85 -11.42
C LEU A 74 0.46 22.80 -12.26
N ASP A 75 0.74 22.87 -13.55
CA ASP A 75 0.03 23.69 -14.52
C ASP A 75 -0.57 22.79 -15.60
N GLU A 76 -1.85 22.99 -15.91
CA GLU A 76 -2.55 22.23 -16.94
C GLU A 76 -2.04 22.48 -18.37
N SER A 77 -1.27 23.56 -18.58
CA SER A 77 -0.60 23.86 -19.86
C SER A 77 0.72 23.12 -20.05
N ASN A 78 1.36 22.64 -18.95
CA ASN A 78 2.64 21.95 -18.99
C ASN A 78 2.60 20.70 -18.11
N LEU A 79 1.75 19.73 -18.47
CA LEU A 79 1.59 18.50 -17.74
C LEU A 79 2.73 17.51 -18.04
N PRO A 80 3.09 16.64 -17.08
CA PRO A 80 3.99 15.51 -17.33
C PRO A 80 3.32 14.47 -18.22
N ASP A 81 4.12 13.59 -18.82
CA ASP A 81 3.61 12.44 -19.57
C ASP A 81 2.89 11.44 -18.64
N ILE A 82 3.41 11.29 -17.44
CA ILE A 82 2.89 10.42 -16.38
C ILE A 82 2.82 11.20 -15.08
N LEU A 83 1.64 11.30 -14.48
CA LEU A 83 1.42 11.92 -13.17
C LEU A 83 1.12 10.84 -12.13
N LEU A 84 1.95 10.74 -11.08
CA LEU A 84 1.78 9.82 -9.97
C LEU A 84 1.36 10.58 -8.70
N VAL A 85 0.18 10.26 -8.18
CA VAL A 85 -0.34 10.82 -6.91
C VAL A 85 0.26 10.04 -5.74
N CYS A 86 1.05 10.70 -4.91
CA CYS A 86 1.74 10.10 -3.78
C CYS A 86 0.92 10.30 -2.50
N GLY A 87 0.27 9.24 -2.02
CA GLY A 87 -0.47 9.23 -0.77
C GLY A 87 0.33 8.63 0.39
N GLY A 88 -0.25 8.65 1.58
CA GLY A 88 0.37 8.13 2.80
C GLY A 88 -0.67 7.91 3.90
N ILE A 89 -0.38 8.37 5.12
CA ILE A 89 -1.28 8.24 6.28
C ILE A 89 -2.46 9.21 6.15
N ASP A 90 -3.62 8.81 6.67
CA ASP A 90 -4.84 9.64 6.77
C ASP A 90 -5.30 10.27 5.44
N VAL A 91 -5.08 9.58 4.33
CA VAL A 91 -5.38 10.08 2.99
C VAL A 91 -6.84 10.56 2.83
N GLN A 92 -7.79 9.97 3.54
CA GLN A 92 -9.20 10.35 3.52
C GLN A 92 -9.45 11.78 4.02
N HIS A 93 -8.64 12.28 4.95
CA HIS A 93 -8.73 13.63 5.50
C HIS A 93 -7.96 14.68 4.67
N VAL A 94 -7.09 14.22 3.80
CA VAL A 94 -6.27 15.08 2.93
C VAL A 94 -6.93 15.35 1.59
N VAL A 95 -7.78 14.42 1.14
CA VAL A 95 -8.43 14.49 -0.18
C VAL A 95 -9.70 15.34 -0.09
N ASP A 96 -9.58 16.60 -0.50
CA ASP A 96 -10.67 17.57 -0.58
C ASP A 96 -11.26 17.70 -2.00
N ASP A 97 -12.33 18.47 -2.14
CA ASP A 97 -13.02 18.68 -3.42
C ASP A 97 -12.15 19.42 -4.44
N ALA A 98 -11.25 20.30 -3.99
CA ALA A 98 -10.34 21.04 -4.87
C ALA A 98 -9.37 20.08 -5.56
N LEU A 99 -8.76 19.16 -4.80
CA LEU A 99 -7.90 18.10 -5.34
C LEU A 99 -8.69 17.19 -6.31
N LEU A 100 -9.90 16.77 -5.94
CA LEU A 100 -10.72 15.90 -6.79
C LEU A 100 -11.06 16.58 -8.13
N GLN A 101 -11.41 17.86 -8.12
CA GLN A 101 -11.65 18.64 -9.33
C GLN A 101 -10.39 18.79 -10.17
N LEU A 102 -9.24 19.06 -9.56
CA LEU A 102 -7.94 19.13 -10.24
C LEU A 102 -7.63 17.81 -10.96
N LEU A 103 -7.72 16.69 -10.25
CA LEU A 103 -7.46 15.37 -10.83
C LEU A 103 -8.39 15.04 -12.01
N ARG A 104 -9.69 15.39 -11.90
CA ARG A 104 -10.65 15.21 -12.99
C ARG A 104 -10.33 16.09 -14.21
N ARG A 105 -9.88 17.33 -14.01
CA ARG A 105 -9.45 18.21 -15.12
C ARG A 105 -8.22 17.65 -15.82
N ILE A 106 -7.21 17.22 -15.06
CA ILE A 106 -5.97 16.62 -15.60
C ILE A 106 -6.28 15.33 -16.37
N ALA A 107 -7.16 14.49 -15.88
CA ALA A 107 -7.53 13.23 -16.54
C ALA A 107 -8.13 13.45 -17.95
N ARG A 108 -8.78 14.59 -18.19
CA ARG A 108 -9.31 14.95 -19.53
C ARG A 108 -8.21 15.27 -20.55
N LYS A 109 -6.99 15.52 -20.09
CA LYS A 109 -5.84 15.85 -20.96
C LYS A 109 -5.15 14.60 -21.55
N ARG A 110 -5.68 13.41 -21.28
CA ARG A 110 -5.21 12.11 -21.81
C ARG A 110 -3.76 11.78 -21.47
N ILE A 111 -3.25 12.25 -20.34
CA ILE A 111 -1.99 11.80 -19.78
C ILE A 111 -2.19 10.50 -19.00
N VAL A 112 -1.11 9.77 -18.79
CA VAL A 112 -1.12 8.62 -17.86
C VAL A 112 -1.24 9.16 -16.44
N ILE A 113 -2.20 8.64 -15.67
CA ILE A 113 -2.36 8.99 -14.27
C ILE A 113 -2.20 7.73 -13.42
N GLY A 114 -1.40 7.84 -12.38
CA GLY A 114 -1.17 6.74 -11.46
C GLY A 114 -1.13 7.18 -10.01
N ALA A 115 -0.89 6.21 -9.14
CA ALA A 115 -0.85 6.43 -7.71
C ALA A 115 0.18 5.53 -7.02
N LEU A 116 0.77 6.07 -5.96
CA LEU A 116 1.68 5.37 -5.06
C LEU A 116 1.06 5.32 -3.66
N CYS A 117 1.23 4.19 -2.99
CA CYS A 117 0.72 3.93 -1.64
C CYS A 117 -0.81 4.12 -1.57
N THR A 118 -1.30 5.01 -0.73
CA THR A 118 -2.73 5.32 -0.61
C THR A 118 -3.24 6.37 -1.61
N GLY A 119 -2.40 6.86 -2.51
CA GLY A 119 -2.80 7.79 -3.57
C GLY A 119 -3.92 7.25 -4.46
N SER A 120 -4.06 5.93 -4.59
CA SER A 120 -5.18 5.28 -5.29
C SER A 120 -6.54 5.64 -4.68
N TYR A 121 -6.60 5.98 -3.38
CA TYR A 121 -7.83 6.49 -2.75
C TYR A 121 -8.29 7.80 -3.40
N ALA A 122 -7.38 8.75 -3.62
CA ALA A 122 -7.71 10.02 -4.24
C ALA A 122 -8.26 9.83 -5.67
N LEU A 123 -7.64 8.94 -6.44
CA LEU A 123 -8.07 8.62 -7.79
C LEU A 123 -9.44 7.89 -7.80
N ALA A 124 -9.66 6.95 -6.89
CA ALA A 124 -10.94 6.25 -6.75
C ALA A 124 -12.06 7.22 -6.35
N LYS A 125 -11.82 8.10 -5.37
CA LYS A 125 -12.77 9.12 -4.91
C LYS A 125 -13.08 10.15 -6.02
N ALA A 126 -12.12 10.40 -6.91
CA ALA A 126 -12.35 11.23 -8.11
C ALA A 126 -13.15 10.50 -9.20
N GLY A 127 -13.41 9.18 -9.08
CA GLY A 127 -14.06 8.35 -10.10
C GLY A 127 -13.15 7.98 -11.28
N LEU A 128 -11.83 8.16 -11.13
CA LEU A 128 -10.84 7.94 -12.19
C LEU A 128 -10.35 6.50 -12.30
N LEU A 129 -10.75 5.64 -11.37
CA LEU A 129 -10.42 4.22 -11.34
C LEU A 129 -11.62 3.30 -11.59
N ASP A 130 -12.80 3.85 -11.92
CA ASP A 130 -13.98 3.06 -12.23
C ASP A 130 -13.74 2.17 -13.46
N GLY A 131 -13.96 0.86 -13.31
CA GLY A 131 -13.70 -0.13 -14.37
C GLY A 131 -12.21 -0.43 -14.64
N TYR A 132 -11.31 0.05 -13.80
CA TYR A 132 -9.88 -0.29 -13.83
C TYR A 132 -9.51 -1.31 -12.76
N ARG A 133 -8.53 -2.16 -13.08
CA ARG A 133 -7.81 -2.92 -12.08
C ARG A 133 -6.78 -2.01 -11.41
N CYS A 134 -6.69 -2.06 -10.09
CA CYS A 134 -5.86 -1.14 -9.30
C CYS A 134 -5.20 -1.85 -8.13
N ALA A 135 -3.96 -1.43 -7.82
CA ALA A 135 -3.29 -1.76 -6.58
C ALA A 135 -3.46 -0.63 -5.56
N ILE A 136 -3.49 -1.00 -4.30
CA ILE A 136 -3.42 -0.08 -3.15
C ILE A 136 -2.70 -0.77 -2.01
N HIS A 137 -2.18 0.00 -1.05
CA HIS A 137 -1.56 -0.55 0.13
C HIS A 137 -2.48 -1.56 0.83
N TRP A 138 -1.94 -2.72 1.22
CA TRP A 138 -2.71 -3.86 1.71
C TRP A 138 -3.61 -3.53 2.91
N GLU A 139 -3.22 -2.57 3.76
CA GLU A 139 -4.02 -2.09 4.89
C GLU A 139 -5.36 -1.47 4.47
N ASN A 140 -5.40 -0.87 3.28
CA ASN A 140 -6.58 -0.18 2.76
C ASN A 140 -7.43 -1.03 1.80
N LEU A 141 -6.88 -2.18 1.35
CA LEU A 141 -7.46 -2.98 0.27
C LEU A 141 -8.92 -3.36 0.52
N SER A 142 -9.22 -3.86 1.72
CA SER A 142 -10.55 -4.33 2.04
C SER A 142 -11.55 -3.19 2.21
N ALA A 143 -11.14 -2.08 2.87
CA ALA A 143 -11.98 -0.92 3.04
C ALA A 143 -12.35 -0.26 1.70
N LEU A 144 -11.38 -0.18 0.78
CA LEU A 144 -11.61 0.45 -0.51
C LEU A 144 -12.48 -0.41 -1.44
N ARG A 145 -12.41 -1.72 -1.37
CA ARG A 145 -13.31 -2.63 -2.09
C ARG A 145 -14.78 -2.39 -1.72
N GLU A 146 -15.05 -2.13 -0.46
CA GLU A 146 -16.40 -1.83 0.04
C GLU A 146 -16.84 -0.41 -0.33
N THR A 147 -15.92 0.55 -0.22
CA THR A 147 -16.22 1.97 -0.48
C THR A 147 -16.39 2.28 -1.97
N PHE A 148 -15.60 1.62 -2.83
CA PHE A 148 -15.58 1.88 -4.28
C PHE A 148 -15.86 0.61 -5.10
N PRO A 149 -17.10 0.12 -5.13
CA PRO A 149 -17.44 -1.16 -5.75
C PRO A 149 -17.27 -1.19 -7.28
N ARG A 150 -17.13 -0.03 -7.93
CA ARG A 150 -16.86 0.08 -9.37
C ARG A 150 -15.39 -0.04 -9.74
N THR A 151 -14.49 0.03 -8.76
CA THR A 151 -13.04 -0.13 -8.93
C THR A 151 -12.62 -1.55 -8.57
N VAL A 152 -11.81 -2.20 -9.43
CA VAL A 152 -11.34 -3.59 -9.19
C VAL A 152 -10.01 -3.55 -8.43
N PHE A 153 -10.05 -3.40 -7.12
CA PHE A 153 -8.85 -3.47 -6.29
C PHE A 153 -8.31 -4.89 -6.15
N THR A 154 -7.04 -5.08 -6.49
CA THR A 154 -6.33 -6.36 -6.43
C THR A 154 -5.28 -6.37 -5.31
N PRO A 155 -4.85 -7.55 -4.83
CA PRO A 155 -3.77 -7.65 -3.84
C PRO A 155 -2.37 -7.59 -4.47
N ASP A 156 -2.28 -7.19 -5.74
CA ASP A 156 -1.05 -7.11 -6.52
C ASP A 156 -0.12 -6.01 -5.94
N LEU A 157 1.20 -6.13 -6.14
CA LEU A 157 2.16 -5.08 -5.75
C LEU A 157 1.94 -3.80 -6.51
N PHE A 158 1.75 -3.94 -7.81
CA PHE A 158 1.41 -2.84 -8.70
C PHE A 158 0.55 -3.36 -9.87
N VAL A 159 -0.22 -2.47 -10.44
CA VAL A 159 -1.05 -2.74 -11.62
C VAL A 159 -0.82 -1.64 -12.65
N VAL A 160 -0.54 -2.04 -13.87
CA VAL A 160 -0.54 -1.21 -15.06
C VAL A 160 -1.75 -1.64 -15.88
N ASP A 161 -2.78 -0.81 -15.89
CA ASP A 161 -4.02 -1.07 -16.64
C ASP A 161 -4.33 0.11 -17.54
N ARG A 162 -4.10 -0.07 -18.85
CA ARG A 162 -4.31 0.97 -19.87
C ARG A 162 -3.50 2.24 -19.53
N ASP A 163 -4.16 3.33 -19.19
CA ASP A 163 -3.58 4.63 -18.84
C ASP A 163 -3.62 4.90 -17.31
N ARG A 164 -3.80 3.86 -16.51
CA ARG A 164 -3.78 3.91 -15.04
C ARG A 164 -2.69 3.02 -14.46
N TYR A 165 -1.77 3.63 -13.72
CA TYR A 165 -0.63 2.94 -13.09
C TYR A 165 -0.74 3.09 -11.58
N THR A 166 -1.00 2.01 -10.88
CA THR A 166 -1.21 2.03 -9.43
C THR A 166 -0.26 1.09 -8.72
N CYS A 167 0.30 1.53 -7.61
CA CYS A 167 1.28 0.78 -6.85
C CYS A 167 0.99 0.87 -5.36
N THR A 168 1.35 -0.16 -4.65
CA THR A 168 1.33 -0.20 -3.20
C THR A 168 2.44 0.65 -2.58
N GLY A 169 2.56 0.62 -1.28
CA GLY A 169 3.57 1.39 -0.55
C GLY A 169 4.92 0.66 -0.37
N GLY A 170 5.73 1.21 0.51
CA GLY A 170 7.06 0.69 0.82
C GLY A 170 7.99 0.77 -0.38
N ILE A 171 8.70 -0.32 -0.67
CA ILE A 171 9.66 -0.42 -1.78
C ILE A 171 9.03 -0.89 -3.11
N ALA A 172 7.74 -1.19 -3.15
CA ALA A 172 7.08 -1.64 -4.37
C ALA A 172 7.12 -0.63 -5.54
N PRO A 173 7.13 0.69 -5.31
CA PRO A 173 7.33 1.65 -6.40
C PRO A 173 8.65 1.49 -7.17
N LEU A 174 9.70 0.96 -6.55
CA LEU A 174 10.94 0.60 -7.25
C LEU A 174 10.67 -0.45 -8.33
N ASP A 175 9.93 -1.51 -7.98
CA ASP A 175 9.59 -2.57 -8.94
C ASP A 175 8.72 -2.05 -10.08
N LEU A 176 7.69 -1.24 -9.75
CA LEU A 176 6.86 -0.58 -10.76
C LEU A 176 7.72 0.26 -11.72
N MET A 177 8.59 1.11 -11.19
CA MET A 177 9.39 2.00 -12.02
C MET A 177 10.37 1.22 -12.90
N LEU A 178 11.05 0.20 -12.36
CA LEU A 178 11.90 -0.68 -13.17
C LEU A 178 11.11 -1.38 -14.29
N HIS A 179 9.86 -1.81 -13.99
CA HIS A 179 8.95 -2.37 -15.00
C HIS A 179 8.61 -1.34 -16.10
N LEU A 180 8.31 -0.09 -15.74
CA LEU A 180 7.92 0.96 -16.69
C LEU A 180 9.09 1.44 -17.56
N ILE A 181 10.28 1.54 -16.99
CA ILE A 181 11.45 2.09 -17.72
C ILE A 181 12.22 1.05 -18.53
N ALA A 182 12.15 -0.23 -18.15
CA ALA A 182 12.87 -1.32 -18.80
C ALA A 182 12.66 -1.39 -20.34
N PRO A 183 11.46 -1.21 -20.89
CA PRO A 183 11.26 -1.22 -22.35
C PRO A 183 12.03 -0.14 -23.10
N ARG A 184 12.29 1.01 -22.44
CA ARG A 184 13.01 2.14 -23.05
C ARG A 184 14.51 2.04 -22.90
N ILE A 185 15.01 1.57 -21.76
CA ILE A 185 16.44 1.55 -21.42
C ILE A 185 17.11 0.20 -21.67
N GLY A 186 16.33 -0.87 -21.86
CA GLY A 186 16.81 -2.22 -22.08
C GLY A 186 17.23 -2.96 -20.82
N LYS A 187 17.38 -4.28 -20.94
CA LYS A 187 17.62 -5.18 -19.79
C LYS A 187 18.95 -4.93 -19.10
N THR A 188 20.00 -4.63 -19.83
CA THR A 188 21.35 -4.41 -19.27
C THR A 188 21.38 -3.21 -18.34
N LEU A 189 20.80 -2.08 -18.77
CA LEU A 189 20.76 -0.88 -17.95
C LEU A 189 19.81 -1.06 -16.74
N THR A 190 18.69 -1.76 -16.94
CA THR A 190 17.77 -2.09 -15.83
C THR A 190 18.47 -2.97 -14.78
N ALA A 191 19.24 -3.98 -15.18
CA ALA A 191 20.05 -4.80 -14.28
C ALA A 191 21.08 -3.94 -13.52
N GLY A 192 21.78 -3.05 -14.21
CA GLY A 192 22.73 -2.13 -13.58
C GLY A 192 22.09 -1.22 -12.53
N ILE A 193 20.83 -0.79 -12.72
CA ILE A 193 20.09 -0.04 -11.69
C ILE A 193 19.82 -0.93 -10.47
N SER A 194 19.41 -2.19 -10.69
CA SER A 194 19.17 -3.14 -9.60
C SER A 194 20.45 -3.40 -8.79
N ASP A 195 21.57 -3.55 -9.45
CA ASP A 195 22.90 -3.73 -8.82
C ASP A 195 23.27 -2.52 -7.96
N GLN A 196 23.06 -1.29 -8.46
CA GLN A 196 23.34 -0.06 -7.71
C GLN A 196 22.45 0.09 -6.45
N PHE A 197 21.24 -0.41 -6.50
CA PHE A 197 20.32 -0.37 -5.37
C PHE A 197 20.40 -1.61 -4.48
N ILE A 198 21.31 -2.55 -4.78
CA ILE A 198 21.52 -3.80 -4.05
C ILE A 198 20.19 -4.58 -3.98
N VAL A 199 19.44 -4.59 -5.08
CA VAL A 199 18.17 -5.31 -5.20
C VAL A 199 18.43 -6.69 -5.78
N GLU A 200 18.32 -7.71 -4.95
CA GLU A 200 18.56 -9.10 -5.33
C GLU A 200 17.61 -9.60 -6.44
N ARG A 201 16.34 -9.14 -6.38
CA ARG A 201 15.30 -9.51 -7.34
C ARG A 201 14.30 -8.38 -7.55
N VAL A 202 14.05 -8.02 -8.80
CA VAL A 202 12.89 -7.19 -9.16
C VAL A 202 11.65 -8.07 -9.12
N ARG A 203 10.64 -7.61 -8.36
CA ARG A 203 9.38 -8.34 -8.18
C ARG A 203 8.41 -8.07 -9.32
N ASP A 204 7.59 -9.06 -9.63
CA ASP A 204 6.48 -8.90 -10.59
C ASP A 204 5.28 -8.20 -9.91
N GLY A 205 4.44 -7.53 -10.70
CA GLY A 205 3.24 -6.87 -10.18
C GLY A 205 2.31 -7.81 -9.42
N LYS A 206 2.27 -9.08 -9.80
CA LYS A 206 1.47 -10.12 -9.14
C LYS A 206 2.10 -10.71 -7.87
N ASP A 207 3.33 -10.34 -7.55
CA ASP A 207 3.94 -10.74 -6.28
C ASP A 207 3.11 -10.20 -5.10
N ARG A 208 3.09 -10.93 -4.00
CA ARG A 208 2.28 -10.57 -2.83
C ARG A 208 2.85 -9.35 -2.10
N GLN A 209 1.98 -8.43 -1.72
CA GLN A 209 2.35 -7.25 -0.92
C GLN A 209 2.88 -7.61 0.47
N ARG A 210 2.31 -8.63 1.10
CA ARG A 210 2.75 -9.11 2.41
C ARG A 210 3.68 -10.29 2.22
N ILE A 211 4.76 -10.28 2.98
CA ILE A 211 5.60 -11.46 3.13
C ILE A 211 4.69 -12.60 3.61
N PRO A 212 4.63 -13.75 2.91
CA PRO A 212 3.80 -14.86 3.31
C PRO A 212 4.04 -15.22 4.77
N LEU A 213 2.98 -15.57 5.48
CA LEU A 213 3.04 -15.90 6.90
C LEU A 213 4.14 -16.91 7.26
N PRO A 214 4.46 -17.93 6.41
CA PRO A 214 5.59 -18.83 6.65
C PRO A 214 6.93 -18.13 6.77
N ALA A 215 7.19 -17.17 5.87
CA ALA A 215 8.45 -16.43 5.88
C ALA A 215 8.50 -15.42 7.04
N ARG A 216 7.35 -14.83 7.44
CA ARG A 216 7.24 -13.95 8.62
C ARG A 216 7.42 -14.70 9.93
N LEU A 217 7.11 -15.99 9.95
CA LEU A 217 7.20 -16.88 11.12
C LEU A 217 8.48 -17.73 11.10
N GLY A 218 9.48 -17.38 10.27
CA GLY A 218 10.77 -18.07 10.27
C GLY A 218 10.72 -19.54 9.78
N GLY A 219 9.84 -19.84 8.82
CA GLY A 219 9.76 -21.19 8.25
C GLY A 219 8.97 -22.21 9.09
N TYR A 220 8.08 -21.75 9.96
CA TYR A 220 7.30 -22.60 10.85
C TYR A 220 6.28 -23.51 10.16
N HIS A 221 5.83 -24.47 10.93
CA HIS A 221 4.99 -25.61 10.61
C HIS A 221 3.89 -25.31 9.58
N LYS A 222 3.83 -26.09 8.50
CA LYS A 222 2.84 -25.98 7.40
C LYS A 222 1.41 -25.78 7.91
N SER A 223 0.98 -26.56 8.91
CA SER A 223 -0.36 -26.48 9.49
C SER A 223 -0.64 -25.15 10.21
N LEU A 224 0.35 -24.53 10.88
CA LEU A 224 0.18 -23.21 11.50
C LEU A 224 -0.10 -22.13 10.45
N THR A 225 0.67 -22.15 9.38
CA THR A 225 0.54 -21.19 8.27
C THR A 225 -0.79 -21.36 7.54
N GLN A 226 -1.19 -22.61 7.30
CA GLN A 226 -2.45 -22.91 6.64
C GLN A 226 -3.63 -22.48 7.52
N ALA A 227 -3.59 -22.75 8.83
CA ALA A 227 -4.64 -22.30 9.76
C ALA A 227 -4.77 -20.78 9.77
N ALA A 228 -3.67 -20.05 9.84
CA ALA A 228 -3.71 -18.60 9.83
C ALA A 228 -4.21 -18.02 8.49
N ALA A 229 -3.89 -18.65 7.35
CA ALA A 229 -4.44 -18.27 6.06
C ALA A 229 -5.96 -18.55 5.96
N LEU A 230 -6.44 -19.67 6.51
CA LEU A 230 -7.85 -19.98 6.61
C LEU A 230 -8.60 -18.97 7.49
N MET A 231 -8.02 -18.57 8.62
CA MET A 231 -8.57 -17.53 9.49
C MET A 231 -8.67 -16.17 8.76
N GLU A 232 -7.64 -15.82 7.97
CA GLU A 232 -7.63 -14.56 7.20
C GLU A 232 -8.69 -14.55 6.09
N ALA A 233 -8.93 -15.71 5.47
CA ALA A 233 -9.95 -15.86 4.43
C ALA A 233 -11.40 -15.88 4.96
N ASN A 234 -11.60 -16.16 6.27
CA ASN A 234 -12.90 -16.36 6.88
C ASN A 234 -13.11 -15.41 8.09
N ILE A 235 -12.90 -14.10 7.88
CA ILE A 235 -13.03 -13.07 8.94
C ILE A 235 -14.50 -12.85 9.31
N GLU A 236 -15.40 -12.77 8.33
CA GLU A 236 -16.83 -12.49 8.50
C GLU A 236 -17.57 -13.69 9.09
N GLU A 237 -17.26 -14.89 8.62
CA GLU A 237 -17.80 -16.16 9.14
C GLU A 237 -16.68 -16.99 9.75
N PRO A 238 -16.31 -16.75 11.03
CA PRO A 238 -15.14 -17.37 11.62
C PRO A 238 -15.29 -18.89 11.77
N LEU A 239 -14.30 -19.60 11.25
CA LEU A 239 -14.17 -21.04 11.43
C LEU A 239 -13.94 -21.40 12.91
N SER A 240 -14.54 -22.47 13.36
CA SER A 240 -14.28 -23.05 14.68
C SER A 240 -12.88 -23.66 14.76
N LEU A 241 -12.41 -23.93 15.98
CA LEU A 241 -11.13 -24.61 16.19
C LEU A 241 -11.14 -26.03 15.60
N GLU A 242 -12.30 -26.69 15.60
CA GLU A 242 -12.49 -28.01 15.05
C GLU A 242 -12.35 -28.02 13.53
N GLU A 243 -13.03 -27.11 12.83
CA GLU A 243 -12.92 -26.94 11.38
C GLU A 243 -11.49 -26.59 10.96
N LEU A 244 -10.84 -25.67 11.67
CA LEU A 244 -9.43 -25.31 11.41
C LEU A 244 -8.49 -26.51 11.59
N ALA A 245 -8.70 -27.32 12.62
CA ALA A 245 -7.90 -28.51 12.89
C ALA A 245 -8.09 -29.57 11.79
N GLN A 246 -9.34 -29.78 11.38
CA GLN A 246 -9.69 -30.71 10.29
C GLN A 246 -9.07 -30.26 8.96
N MET A 247 -9.23 -28.98 8.57
CA MET A 247 -8.71 -28.43 7.31
C MET A 247 -7.18 -28.36 7.26
N THR A 248 -6.51 -28.38 8.40
CA THR A 248 -5.04 -28.38 8.50
C THR A 248 -4.45 -29.75 8.82
N GLU A 249 -5.29 -30.79 8.84
CA GLU A 249 -4.90 -32.21 9.07
C GLU A 249 -4.13 -32.43 10.38
N VAL A 250 -4.50 -31.70 11.44
CA VAL A 250 -3.91 -31.86 12.78
C VAL A 250 -5.01 -31.90 13.84
N SER A 251 -4.71 -32.47 15.02
CA SER A 251 -5.65 -32.39 16.14
C SER A 251 -5.76 -30.99 16.71
N GLN A 252 -6.92 -30.64 17.31
CA GLN A 252 -7.11 -29.36 18.00
C GLN A 252 -5.99 -29.08 19.03
N ARG A 253 -5.57 -30.09 19.77
CA ARG A 253 -4.48 -30.00 20.77
C ARG A 253 -3.13 -29.68 20.11
N GLN A 254 -2.84 -30.28 18.96
CA GLN A 254 -1.64 -29.94 18.17
C GLN A 254 -1.69 -28.53 17.65
N LEU A 255 -2.83 -28.08 17.11
CA LEU A 255 -3.00 -26.73 16.62
C LEU A 255 -2.82 -25.70 17.74
N GLN A 256 -3.44 -25.92 18.91
CA GLN A 256 -3.24 -25.06 20.08
C GLN A 256 -1.77 -24.98 20.52
N ARG A 257 -1.06 -26.13 20.53
CA ARG A 257 0.35 -26.19 20.89
C ARG A 257 1.22 -25.43 19.88
N LEU A 258 0.92 -25.54 18.57
CA LEU A 258 1.63 -24.83 17.51
C LEU A 258 1.49 -23.33 17.68
N PHE A 259 0.27 -22.82 17.90
CA PHE A 259 0.03 -21.39 18.12
C PHE A 259 0.75 -20.88 19.39
N ARG A 260 0.62 -21.59 20.51
CA ARG A 260 1.27 -21.18 21.76
C ARG A 260 2.79 -21.18 21.65
N ARG A 261 3.38 -22.23 21.06
CA ARG A 261 4.83 -22.39 20.94
C ARG A 261 5.46 -21.34 20.00
N ASN A 262 4.78 -21.04 18.90
CA ASN A 262 5.35 -20.21 17.83
C ASN A 262 4.89 -18.75 17.89
N LEU A 263 3.71 -18.48 18.44
CA LEU A 263 3.10 -17.15 18.48
C LEU A 263 2.80 -16.63 19.89
N GLY A 264 3.01 -17.45 20.92
CA GLY A 264 2.74 -17.09 22.31
C GLY A 264 1.25 -16.94 22.66
N VAL A 265 0.32 -17.20 21.72
CA VAL A 265 -1.12 -17.00 21.88
C VAL A 265 -1.90 -18.26 21.50
N THR A 266 -3.16 -18.35 21.93
CA THR A 266 -4.06 -19.41 21.44
C THR A 266 -4.59 -19.12 20.05
N PRO A 267 -5.06 -20.14 19.27
CA PRO A 267 -5.72 -19.93 17.99
C PRO A 267 -6.90 -18.94 18.10
N ALA A 268 -7.71 -19.07 19.14
CA ALA A 268 -8.86 -18.19 19.37
C ALA A 268 -8.43 -16.72 19.60
N GLN A 269 -7.41 -16.48 20.43
CA GLN A 269 -6.87 -15.14 20.66
C GLN A 269 -6.26 -14.55 19.38
N TYR A 270 -5.51 -15.36 18.62
CA TYR A 270 -4.93 -14.94 17.34
C TYR A 270 -6.04 -14.50 16.38
N TYR A 271 -7.10 -15.30 16.25
CA TYR A 271 -8.23 -15.02 15.36
C TYR A 271 -9.02 -13.78 15.78
N VAL A 272 -9.31 -13.63 17.06
CA VAL A 272 -9.97 -12.42 17.60
C VAL A 272 -9.11 -11.18 17.32
N ASN A 273 -7.81 -11.23 17.57
CA ASN A 273 -6.90 -10.11 17.31
C ASN A 273 -6.86 -9.74 15.81
N MET A 274 -6.88 -10.74 14.92
CA MET A 274 -6.93 -10.51 13.47
C MET A 274 -8.22 -9.77 13.08
N ARG A 275 -9.36 -10.21 13.57
CA ARG A 275 -10.68 -9.61 13.33
C ARG A 275 -10.79 -8.19 13.92
N LEU A 276 -10.21 -7.94 15.08
CA LEU A 276 -10.17 -6.61 15.70
C LEU A 276 -9.26 -5.65 14.93
N ARG A 277 -8.13 -6.11 14.39
CA ARG A 277 -7.31 -5.29 13.50
C ARG A 277 -8.07 -4.90 12.24
N ARG A 278 -8.79 -5.86 11.65
CA ARG A 278 -9.68 -5.59 10.52
C ARG A 278 -10.75 -4.56 10.86
N ALA A 279 -11.36 -4.66 12.03
CA ALA A 279 -12.34 -3.70 12.51
C ALA A 279 -11.73 -2.29 12.68
N ARG A 280 -10.51 -2.21 13.19
CA ARG A 280 -9.77 -0.94 13.32
C ARG A 280 -9.52 -0.28 11.96
N GLU A 281 -9.10 -1.05 10.96
CA GLU A 281 -8.95 -0.57 9.59
C GLU A 281 -10.26 0.04 9.07
N LEU A 282 -11.38 -0.67 9.21
CA LEU A 282 -12.69 -0.19 8.78
C LEU A 282 -13.15 1.07 9.55
N LEU A 283 -12.88 1.14 10.86
CA LEU A 283 -13.20 2.31 11.67
C LEU A 283 -12.45 3.56 11.25
N LEU A 284 -11.18 3.42 10.89
CA LEU A 284 -10.29 4.53 10.53
C LEU A 284 -10.41 4.94 9.06
N GLN A 285 -10.84 4.03 8.18
CA GLN A 285 -10.75 4.24 6.73
C GLN A 285 -12.11 4.35 6.03
N THR A 286 -13.21 4.12 6.77
CA THR A 286 -14.57 4.18 6.20
C THR A 286 -15.54 4.88 7.13
N ASP A 287 -16.64 5.38 6.56
CA ASP A 287 -17.80 5.90 7.32
C ASP A 287 -18.80 4.78 7.67
N MET A 288 -18.43 3.52 7.49
CA MET A 288 -19.28 2.36 7.76
C MET A 288 -19.79 2.39 9.21
N PRO A 289 -21.10 2.24 9.48
CA PRO A 289 -21.62 2.18 10.84
C PRO A 289 -20.93 1.10 11.68
N ILE A 290 -20.67 1.39 12.97
CA ILE A 290 -19.98 0.46 13.88
C ILE A 290 -20.69 -0.89 13.95
N MET A 291 -22.03 -0.89 13.85
CA MET A 291 -22.83 -2.12 13.79
C MET A 291 -22.45 -2.99 12.59
N ASN A 292 -22.31 -2.38 11.41
CA ASN A 292 -21.93 -3.09 10.19
C ASN A 292 -20.49 -3.61 10.27
N ILE A 293 -19.56 -2.82 10.84
CA ILE A 293 -18.18 -3.27 11.11
C ILE A 293 -18.17 -4.47 12.06
N THR A 294 -19.03 -4.46 13.08
CA THR A 294 -19.16 -5.58 14.01
C THR A 294 -19.49 -6.89 13.26
N VAL A 295 -20.45 -6.83 12.35
CA VAL A 295 -20.86 -7.99 11.53
C VAL A 295 -19.78 -8.37 10.53
N ALA A 296 -19.25 -7.41 9.76
CA ALA A 296 -18.20 -7.62 8.75
C ALA A 296 -16.91 -8.21 9.34
N CYS A 297 -16.70 -8.03 10.65
CA CYS A 297 -15.59 -8.66 11.38
C CYS A 297 -16.00 -9.91 12.15
N GLY A 298 -17.18 -10.48 11.86
CA GLY A 298 -17.65 -11.76 12.39
C GLY A 298 -18.02 -11.75 13.88
N PHE A 299 -18.29 -10.58 14.48
CA PHE A 299 -18.78 -10.50 15.85
C PHE A 299 -20.30 -10.56 15.88
N ARG A 300 -20.82 -11.52 16.66
CA ARG A 300 -22.28 -11.72 16.81
C ARG A 300 -22.94 -10.71 17.75
N SER A 301 -22.18 -9.99 18.58
CA SER A 301 -22.68 -9.09 19.58
C SER A 301 -21.84 -7.81 19.64
N PRO A 302 -22.46 -6.62 19.51
CA PRO A 302 -21.78 -5.33 19.64
C PRO A 302 -21.13 -5.13 21.02
N CYS A 303 -21.74 -5.68 22.06
CA CYS A 303 -21.20 -5.64 23.42
C CYS A 303 -19.88 -6.44 23.51
N HIS A 304 -19.87 -7.65 22.97
CA HIS A 304 -18.66 -8.49 22.91
C HIS A 304 -17.57 -7.84 22.03
N PHE A 305 -17.94 -7.27 20.88
CA PHE A 305 -17.04 -6.52 20.03
C PHE A 305 -16.39 -5.35 20.77
N SER A 306 -17.19 -4.46 21.36
CA SER A 306 -16.67 -3.26 22.06
C SER A 306 -15.79 -3.63 23.26
N LYS A 307 -16.13 -4.67 24.00
CA LYS A 307 -15.34 -5.17 25.14
C LYS A 307 -14.00 -5.74 24.66
N SER A 308 -14.02 -6.57 23.63
CA SER A 308 -12.79 -7.15 23.04
C SER A 308 -11.91 -6.08 22.41
N TYR A 309 -12.51 -5.10 21.74
CA TYR A 309 -11.81 -3.99 21.12
C TYR A 309 -11.07 -3.15 22.18
N ARG A 310 -11.77 -2.78 23.25
CA ARG A 310 -11.15 -2.03 24.36
C ARG A 310 -10.06 -2.79 25.06
N SER A 311 -10.20 -4.11 25.19
CA SER A 311 -9.15 -4.97 25.79
C SER A 311 -7.84 -4.99 24.97
N VAL A 312 -7.92 -4.85 23.64
CA VAL A 312 -6.78 -4.90 22.75
C VAL A 312 -6.17 -3.52 22.48
N PHE A 313 -7.02 -2.49 22.29
CA PHE A 313 -6.58 -1.15 21.87
C PHE A 313 -6.67 -0.09 22.98
N GLY A 314 -7.18 -0.42 24.17
CA GLY A 314 -7.26 0.47 25.32
C GLY A 314 -8.48 1.41 25.31
N HIS A 315 -9.16 1.60 24.21
CA HIS A 315 -10.30 2.49 24.03
C HIS A 315 -11.43 1.83 23.22
N SER A 316 -12.61 2.50 23.18
CA SER A 316 -13.77 1.95 22.48
C SER A 316 -13.71 2.19 20.96
N PRO A 317 -14.41 1.39 20.13
CA PRO A 317 -14.53 1.65 18.70
C PRO A 317 -15.06 3.04 18.36
N SER A 318 -15.98 3.56 19.16
CA SER A 318 -16.53 4.91 18.96
C SER A 318 -15.54 6.01 19.30
N HIS A 319 -14.62 5.78 20.23
CA HIS A 319 -13.54 6.71 20.56
C HIS A 319 -12.53 6.73 19.41
N GLU A 320 -12.11 5.56 18.93
CA GLU A 320 -11.18 5.44 17.79
C GLU A 320 -11.65 6.25 16.56
N ARG A 321 -12.95 6.22 16.27
CA ARG A 321 -13.52 6.98 15.13
C ARG A 321 -13.52 8.49 15.33
N ARG A 322 -13.69 8.98 16.57
CA ARG A 322 -13.78 10.43 16.87
C ARG A 322 -12.41 11.08 17.04
N ASP A 323 -11.49 10.34 17.60
CA ASP A 323 -10.14 10.80 17.93
C ASP A 323 -9.16 9.67 17.56
N PRO A 324 -8.80 9.55 16.29
CA PRO A 324 -7.74 8.66 15.88
C PRO A 324 -6.46 9.22 16.49
N GLY A 325 -6.03 8.69 17.62
CA GLY A 325 -4.79 9.08 18.30
C GLY A 325 -3.60 9.10 17.32
N PRO A 326 -2.48 9.75 17.65
CA PRO A 326 -1.31 9.84 16.77
C PRO A 326 -0.96 8.45 16.28
N GLY A 327 -1.04 8.25 14.96
CA GLY A 327 -1.00 6.96 14.30
C GLY A 327 0.18 6.10 14.73
N GLU A 328 -0.04 5.19 15.65
CA GLU A 328 0.82 4.02 15.82
C GLU A 328 0.57 3.06 14.64
N SER A 329 0.99 3.49 13.46
CA SER A 329 1.18 2.63 12.29
C SER A 329 2.51 1.88 12.47
N GLY A 330 2.50 0.94 13.35
CA GLY A 330 3.63 0.05 13.60
C GLY A 330 3.11 -1.05 14.49
N GLY A 331 2.67 -2.15 13.87
CA GLY A 331 2.33 -3.35 14.62
C GLY A 331 3.46 -3.67 15.59
N ARG A 332 3.25 -3.44 16.88
CA ARG A 332 4.01 -4.16 17.88
C ARG A 332 3.82 -5.64 17.56
N LEU A 333 4.79 -6.20 16.87
CA LEU A 333 5.07 -7.63 16.96
C LEU A 333 5.13 -7.89 18.46
N LEU A 334 4.26 -8.72 19.00
CA LEU A 334 4.45 -9.31 20.30
C LEU A 334 5.76 -10.11 20.22
N GLY A 335 6.87 -9.41 20.48
CA GLY A 335 8.10 -10.03 20.89
C GLY A 335 7.87 -10.68 22.27
N PRO A 336 8.60 -11.72 22.63
CA PRO A 336 8.48 -12.34 23.94
C PRO A 336 8.76 -11.27 25.01
N THR A 337 7.74 -10.95 25.81
CA THR A 337 7.87 -10.14 27.03
C THR A 337 8.95 -10.75 27.88
N GLY A 338 9.87 -9.90 28.31
CA GLY A 338 11.10 -10.16 29.00
C GLY A 338 11.01 -11.27 30.07
N MET A 339 11.99 -12.14 30.02
CA MET A 339 12.45 -12.88 31.18
C MET A 339 12.97 -11.83 32.17
N SER A 340 12.24 -11.62 33.27
CA SER A 340 12.77 -10.97 34.45
C SER A 340 13.91 -11.87 34.98
N GLU A 341 15.12 -11.37 34.91
CA GLU A 341 16.22 -11.84 35.74
C GLU A 341 15.82 -11.63 37.21
N ASN A 342 15.65 -12.72 37.92
CA ASN A 342 15.83 -12.76 39.34
C ASN A 342 16.82 -13.88 39.64
N HIS A 343 17.85 -13.47 40.36
CA HIS A 343 18.98 -14.19 40.95
C HIS A 343 18.84 -15.68 41.14
#